data_df2bb949532b742330807a7eb4f03ddb
#
_entry.id   df2bb949532b742330807a7eb4f03ddb
#
_cell.length_a   1.000
_cell.length_b   1.000
_cell.length_c   1.000
_cell.angle_alpha   90.00
_cell.angle_beta   90.00
_cell.angle_gamma   90.00
#
_symmetry.space_group_name_H-M   'P 1'
#
loop_
_entity.id
_entity.type
_entity.pdbx_description
1 polymer ?
#
loop_
_entity_poly.entity_id
_entity_poly.type
_entity_poly.pdbx_seq_one_letter_code
_entity_poly.pdbx_strand_id
1 'polypeptide(L)'
;MAIPSIRSYPMPAPDSFPANKVAWKLDPSRAALLIHDMQRYFLRFYEADSGLLQTLIGNIAALKRWAAAHGVPVFYTAQPHDQPASDRALLNDMWGPGLTKADPAQQAVVPEIAPADGDVVLTKWRYSAFQRSDLDTRMKTLKRDQLIIVGVYAHIGCMITAVEAFMKDIQPFMVG
;
A
#
# COMPACT_ATOMS: atom_id res chain seq x y z
N MET A 1 10.06 -1.84 -19.71
CA MET A 1 9.91 -3.22 -19.19
C MET A 1 8.55 -3.34 -18.50
N ALA A 2 7.82 -4.43 -18.65
CA ALA A 2 6.54 -4.62 -17.93
C ALA A 2 6.83 -5.31 -16.58
N ILE A 3 5.91 -5.19 -15.63
CA ILE A 3 5.96 -5.96 -14.38
C ILE A 3 5.89 -7.45 -14.76
N PRO A 4 6.82 -8.30 -14.27
CA PRO A 4 6.79 -9.73 -14.57
C PRO A 4 5.60 -10.42 -13.92
N SER A 5 5.18 -11.57 -14.47
CA SER A 5 4.20 -12.43 -13.82
C SER A 5 4.73 -12.96 -12.49
N ILE A 6 3.88 -12.92 -11.47
CA ILE A 6 4.21 -13.36 -10.10
C ILE A 6 3.54 -14.73 -9.89
N ARG A 7 4.37 -15.78 -9.76
CA ARG A 7 3.90 -17.12 -9.42
C ARG A 7 3.33 -17.14 -8.00
N SER A 8 2.36 -17.99 -7.78
CA SER A 8 1.83 -18.22 -6.43
C SER A 8 2.88 -18.84 -5.51
N TYR A 9 2.90 -18.40 -4.27
CA TYR A 9 3.69 -18.96 -3.17
C TYR A 9 2.82 -18.95 -1.89
N PRO A 10 3.11 -19.76 -0.88
CA PRO A 10 2.37 -19.72 0.37
C PRO A 10 2.57 -18.35 1.06
N MET A 11 1.50 -17.81 1.66
CA MET A 11 1.61 -16.63 2.50
C MET A 11 2.67 -16.90 3.59
N PRO A 12 3.61 -15.98 3.84
CA PRO A 12 4.60 -16.16 4.89
C PRO A 12 3.95 -16.44 6.26
N ALA A 13 4.46 -17.42 6.98
CA ALA A 13 3.99 -17.74 8.32
C ALA A 13 4.72 -16.85 9.37
N PRO A 14 4.11 -16.58 10.54
CA PRO A 14 4.71 -15.70 11.55
C PRO A 14 6.13 -16.12 11.99
N ASP A 15 6.44 -17.39 11.98
CA ASP A 15 7.75 -17.96 12.32
C ASP A 15 8.79 -17.84 11.20
N SER A 16 8.36 -17.49 9.99
CA SER A 16 9.26 -17.25 8.85
C SER A 16 9.88 -15.85 8.82
N PHE A 17 9.37 -14.91 9.63
CA PHE A 17 9.89 -13.56 9.70
C PHE A 17 11.12 -13.45 10.59
N PRO A 18 12.09 -12.58 10.23
CA PRO A 18 13.19 -12.28 11.11
C PRO A 18 12.71 -11.61 12.40
N ALA A 19 13.41 -11.83 13.50
CA ALA A 19 13.09 -11.17 14.75
C ALA A 19 13.23 -9.63 14.63
N ASN A 20 12.27 -8.89 15.13
CA ASN A 20 12.34 -7.44 15.16
C ASN A 20 13.47 -6.97 16.11
N LYS A 21 14.23 -5.97 15.67
CA LYS A 21 15.26 -5.33 16.54
C LYS A 21 14.66 -4.46 17.62
N VAL A 22 13.43 -4.00 17.43
CA VAL A 22 12.74 -3.05 18.32
C VAL A 22 11.51 -3.71 18.93
N ALA A 23 11.22 -3.35 20.17
CA ALA A 23 10.05 -3.85 20.91
C ALA A 23 8.84 -2.88 20.80
N TRP A 24 8.66 -2.27 19.65
CA TRP A 24 7.51 -1.38 19.43
C TRP A 24 6.20 -2.15 19.54
N LYS A 25 5.24 -1.53 20.18
CA LYS A 25 3.87 -2.05 20.27
C LYS A 25 2.94 -1.12 19.51
N LEU A 26 2.04 -1.70 18.75
CA LEU A 26 1.01 -0.96 18.05
C LEU A 26 0.01 -0.39 19.07
N ASP A 27 -0.24 0.91 18.94
CA ASP A 27 -1.26 1.63 19.70
C ASP A 27 -2.31 2.20 18.71
N PRO A 28 -3.57 1.75 18.76
CA PRO A 28 -4.60 2.24 17.86
C PRO A 28 -4.79 3.75 17.90
N SER A 29 -4.55 4.38 19.06
CA SER A 29 -4.68 5.84 19.20
C SER A 29 -3.58 6.62 18.47
N ARG A 30 -2.47 5.98 18.14
CA ARG A 30 -1.31 6.51 17.42
C ARG A 30 -1.22 6.03 15.99
N ALA A 31 -1.95 4.98 15.63
CA ALA A 31 -1.83 4.28 14.35
C ALA A 31 -2.63 4.95 13.23
N ALA A 32 -2.14 4.79 12.01
CA ALA A 32 -2.86 4.91 10.75
C ALA A 32 -2.64 3.65 9.92
N LEU A 33 -3.62 3.25 9.12
CA LEU A 33 -3.51 2.12 8.18
C LEU A 33 -3.31 2.65 6.77
N LEU A 34 -2.25 2.19 6.09
CA LEU A 34 -1.99 2.47 4.68
C LEU A 34 -2.20 1.20 3.85
N ILE A 35 -3.17 1.23 2.95
CA ILE A 35 -3.43 0.20 1.95
C ILE A 35 -2.77 0.63 0.64
N HIS A 36 -1.64 -0.02 0.32
CA HIS A 36 -0.72 0.42 -0.71
C HIS A 36 -1.00 -0.27 -2.05
N ASP A 37 -1.37 0.53 -3.08
CA ASP A 37 -1.47 0.16 -4.50
C ASP A 37 -2.32 -1.12 -4.79
N MET A 38 -3.40 -1.36 -4.02
CA MET A 38 -4.29 -2.51 -4.20
C MET A 38 -5.27 -2.34 -5.35
N GLN A 39 -4.80 -1.74 -6.46
CA GLN A 39 -5.54 -1.53 -7.70
C GLN A 39 -5.51 -2.81 -8.56
N ARG A 40 -6.57 -3.05 -9.32
CA ARG A 40 -6.66 -4.18 -10.26
C ARG A 40 -5.45 -4.29 -11.18
N TYR A 41 -4.89 -3.13 -11.59
CA TYR A 41 -3.70 -3.07 -12.44
C TYR A 41 -2.51 -3.82 -11.84
N PHE A 42 -2.20 -3.62 -10.57
CA PHE A 42 -1.04 -4.25 -9.92
C PHE A 42 -1.31 -5.71 -9.57
N LEU A 43 -2.56 -6.03 -9.25
CA LEU A 43 -2.94 -7.39 -8.85
C LEU A 43 -3.03 -8.35 -10.05
N ARG A 44 -3.24 -7.86 -11.26
CA ARG A 44 -3.32 -8.69 -12.48
C ARG A 44 -2.01 -9.44 -12.82
N PHE A 45 -0.89 -9.06 -12.22
CA PHE A 45 0.40 -9.71 -12.43
C PHE A 45 0.59 -10.94 -11.54
N TYR A 46 -0.25 -11.12 -10.53
CA TYR A 46 -0.32 -12.35 -9.78
C TYR A 46 -1.01 -13.44 -10.59
N GLU A 47 -0.61 -14.68 -10.35
CA GLU A 47 -1.26 -15.84 -10.95
C GLU A 47 -2.76 -15.83 -10.63
N ALA A 48 -3.58 -16.00 -11.67
CA ALA A 48 -5.04 -16.03 -11.51
C ALA A 48 -5.45 -17.15 -10.55
N ASP A 49 -6.49 -16.89 -9.76
CA ASP A 49 -7.05 -17.81 -8.76
C ASP A 49 -6.05 -18.34 -7.72
N SER A 50 -4.95 -17.62 -7.53
CA SER A 50 -3.97 -17.97 -6.51
C SER A 50 -4.53 -17.76 -5.11
N GLY A 51 -4.41 -18.75 -4.25
CA GLY A 51 -4.78 -18.65 -2.83
C GLY A 51 -4.02 -17.51 -2.12
N LEU A 52 -2.82 -17.16 -2.60
CA LEU A 52 -2.01 -16.04 -2.11
C LEU A 52 -2.78 -14.71 -2.20
N LEU A 53 -3.31 -14.38 -3.40
CA LEU A 53 -4.00 -13.10 -3.62
C LEU A 53 -5.31 -13.03 -2.80
N GLN A 54 -6.05 -14.12 -2.75
CA GLN A 54 -7.26 -14.21 -1.93
C GLN A 54 -6.95 -14.01 -0.44
N THR A 55 -5.90 -14.66 0.06
CA THR A 55 -5.45 -14.51 1.45
C THR A 55 -5.00 -13.07 1.74
N LEU A 56 -4.22 -12.46 0.85
CA LEU A 56 -3.78 -11.07 0.99
C LEU A 56 -4.98 -10.11 1.10
N ILE A 57 -5.94 -10.21 0.18
CA ILE A 57 -7.14 -9.36 0.18
C ILE A 57 -7.97 -9.59 1.46
N GLY A 58 -8.16 -10.86 1.86
CA GLY A 58 -8.89 -11.22 3.07
C GLY A 58 -8.24 -10.65 4.34
N ASN A 59 -6.92 -10.71 4.44
CA ASN A 59 -6.15 -10.17 5.57
C ASN A 59 -6.26 -8.62 5.62
N ILE A 60 -6.13 -7.96 4.47
CA ILE A 60 -6.31 -6.50 4.40
C ILE A 60 -7.74 -6.09 4.77
N ALA A 61 -8.74 -6.84 4.31
CA ALA A 61 -10.13 -6.60 4.69
C ALA A 61 -10.36 -6.76 6.21
N ALA A 62 -9.70 -7.74 6.84
CA ALA A 62 -9.76 -7.90 8.30
C ALA A 62 -9.12 -6.71 9.03
N LEU A 63 -7.94 -6.25 8.58
CA LEU A 63 -7.28 -5.08 9.14
C LEU A 63 -8.09 -3.80 8.94
N LYS A 64 -8.74 -3.64 7.78
CA LYS A 64 -9.63 -2.50 7.52
C LYS A 64 -10.82 -2.47 8.48
N ARG A 65 -11.45 -3.63 8.73
CA ARG A 65 -12.53 -3.74 9.74
C ARG A 65 -12.02 -3.41 11.14
N TRP A 66 -10.85 -3.91 11.50
CA TRP A 66 -10.21 -3.59 12.77
C TRP A 66 -9.95 -2.09 12.89
N ALA A 67 -9.40 -1.46 11.86
CA ALA A 67 -9.15 -0.01 11.83
C ALA A 67 -10.42 0.79 12.08
N ALA A 68 -11.51 0.45 11.38
CA ALA A 68 -12.82 1.10 11.56
C ALA A 68 -13.34 0.94 13.00
N ALA A 69 -13.22 -0.26 13.59
CA ALA A 69 -13.67 -0.53 14.96
C ALA A 69 -12.88 0.24 16.04
N HIS A 70 -11.63 0.66 15.72
CA HIS A 70 -10.76 1.35 16.67
C HIS A 70 -10.51 2.83 16.33
N GLY A 71 -11.24 3.39 15.37
CA GLY A 71 -11.06 4.79 14.95
C GLY A 71 -9.67 5.08 14.36
N VAL A 72 -9.05 4.07 13.73
CA VAL A 72 -7.77 4.20 13.03
C VAL A 72 -8.04 4.73 11.63
N PRO A 73 -7.49 5.90 11.24
CA PRO A 73 -7.69 6.45 9.91
C PRO A 73 -7.06 5.55 8.84
N VAL A 74 -7.77 5.42 7.71
CA VAL A 74 -7.35 4.58 6.60
C VAL A 74 -6.95 5.44 5.41
N PHE A 75 -5.74 5.21 4.91
CA PHE A 75 -5.19 5.82 3.72
C PHE A 75 -5.00 4.75 2.64
N TYR A 76 -5.18 5.16 1.40
CA TYR A 76 -4.85 4.36 0.22
C TYR A 76 -3.83 5.10 -0.62
N THR A 77 -2.99 4.37 -1.34
CA THR A 77 -2.30 4.92 -2.50
C THR A 77 -2.89 4.34 -3.77
N ALA A 78 -3.09 5.20 -4.77
CA ALA A 78 -3.53 4.77 -6.09
C ALA A 78 -2.87 5.60 -7.19
N GLN A 79 -2.33 4.95 -8.22
CA GLN A 79 -1.87 5.64 -9.42
C GLN A 79 -3.08 6.08 -10.23
N PRO A 80 -3.13 7.35 -10.70
CA PRO A 80 -4.18 7.79 -11.61
C PRO A 80 -3.92 7.27 -13.03
N HIS A 81 -5.00 7.02 -13.77
CA HIS A 81 -4.95 6.58 -15.15
C HIS A 81 -4.44 7.69 -16.09
N ASP A 82 -4.71 8.94 -15.80
CA ASP A 82 -4.44 10.13 -16.62
C ASP A 82 -3.12 10.84 -16.26
N GLN A 83 -2.19 10.13 -15.61
CA GLN A 83 -0.92 10.67 -15.17
C GLN A 83 -0.06 11.10 -16.38
N PRO A 84 0.33 12.39 -16.51
CA PRO A 84 1.19 12.85 -17.60
C PRO A 84 2.56 12.17 -17.58
N ALA A 85 3.14 11.96 -18.76
CA ALA A 85 4.46 11.33 -18.88
C ALA A 85 5.56 12.12 -18.15
N SER A 86 5.48 13.47 -18.13
CA SER A 86 6.37 14.34 -17.39
C SER A 86 6.31 14.11 -15.88
N ASP A 87 5.13 13.88 -15.34
CA ASP A 87 4.93 13.60 -13.92
C ASP A 87 5.37 12.19 -13.54
N ARG A 88 5.18 11.25 -14.46
CA ARG A 88 5.64 9.88 -14.31
C ARG A 88 7.18 9.77 -14.36
N ALA A 89 7.84 10.66 -15.13
CA ALA A 89 9.29 10.82 -15.22
C ALA A 89 10.04 9.47 -15.33
N LEU A 90 11.06 9.22 -14.52
CA LEU A 90 11.90 8.00 -14.55
C LEU A 90 11.12 6.67 -14.42
N LEU A 91 9.88 6.70 -13.93
CA LEU A 91 9.03 5.50 -13.92
C LEU A 91 8.69 5.04 -15.34
N ASN A 92 8.72 5.93 -16.35
CA ASN A 92 8.55 5.54 -17.74
C ASN A 92 9.70 4.69 -18.24
N ASP A 93 10.95 5.03 -17.86
CA ASP A 93 12.15 4.31 -18.28
C ASP A 93 12.16 2.91 -17.65
N MET A 94 11.77 2.81 -16.38
CA MET A 94 11.78 1.57 -15.62
C MET A 94 10.61 0.65 -15.95
N TRP A 95 9.39 1.17 -16.02
CA TRP A 95 8.15 0.39 -16.07
C TRP A 95 7.30 0.67 -17.32
N GLY A 96 7.76 1.58 -18.19
CA GLY A 96 6.97 2.06 -19.32
C GLY A 96 5.73 2.88 -18.89
N PRO A 97 4.73 3.04 -19.76
CA PRO A 97 3.57 3.87 -19.49
C PRO A 97 2.66 3.32 -18.35
N GLY A 98 2.78 2.05 -18.02
CA GLY A 98 2.05 1.43 -16.94
C GLY A 98 0.53 1.59 -17.06
N LEU A 99 -0.12 1.99 -15.97
CA LEU A 99 -1.56 2.17 -15.88
C LEU A 99 -2.11 3.20 -16.89
N THR A 100 -1.30 4.20 -17.27
CA THR A 100 -1.77 5.25 -18.19
C THR A 100 -2.10 4.77 -19.61
N LYS A 101 -1.70 3.56 -19.97
CA LYS A 101 -2.03 2.89 -21.23
C LYS A 101 -2.82 1.59 -21.04
N ALA A 102 -3.27 1.33 -19.82
CA ALA A 102 -4.15 0.21 -19.51
C ALA A 102 -5.63 0.60 -19.66
N ASP A 103 -6.52 -0.38 -19.55
CA ASP A 103 -7.94 -0.12 -19.44
C ASP A 103 -8.22 0.74 -18.19
N PRO A 104 -8.98 1.84 -18.30
CA PRO A 104 -9.36 2.69 -17.15
C PRO A 104 -9.95 1.92 -15.97
N ALA A 105 -10.67 0.83 -16.21
CA ALA A 105 -11.23 -0.03 -15.17
C ALA A 105 -10.15 -0.66 -14.25
N GLN A 106 -8.90 -0.73 -14.74
CA GLN A 106 -7.77 -1.24 -13.95
C GLN A 106 -7.29 -0.26 -12.86
N GLN A 107 -7.73 0.99 -12.91
CA GLN A 107 -7.41 1.98 -11.87
C GLN A 107 -8.08 1.67 -10.53
N ALA A 108 -9.24 1.04 -10.54
CA ALA A 108 -10.02 0.78 -9.34
C ALA A 108 -9.27 -0.12 -8.36
N VAL A 109 -9.37 0.20 -7.07
CA VAL A 109 -9.06 -0.73 -5.97
C VAL A 109 -10.03 -1.90 -6.06
N VAL A 110 -9.58 -3.10 -5.69
CA VAL A 110 -10.44 -4.29 -5.71
C VAL A 110 -11.64 -4.12 -4.76
N PRO A 111 -12.82 -4.62 -5.15
CA PRO A 111 -14.09 -4.31 -4.44
C PRO A 111 -14.10 -4.69 -2.97
N GLU A 112 -13.44 -5.78 -2.60
CA GLU A 112 -13.44 -6.35 -1.25
C GLU A 112 -12.82 -5.42 -0.21
N ILE A 113 -11.96 -4.52 -0.66
CA ILE A 113 -11.25 -3.53 0.17
C ILE A 113 -11.35 -2.11 -0.40
N ALA A 114 -12.37 -1.84 -1.19
CA ALA A 114 -12.60 -0.52 -1.76
C ALA A 114 -12.66 0.56 -0.67
N PRO A 115 -12.18 1.80 -0.96
CA PRO A 115 -12.32 2.90 -0.03
C PRO A 115 -13.78 3.13 0.38
N ALA A 116 -14.00 3.37 1.66
CA ALA A 116 -15.29 3.76 2.23
C ALA A 116 -15.35 5.27 2.48
N ASP A 117 -16.51 5.77 2.85
CA ASP A 117 -16.67 7.17 3.27
C ASP A 117 -15.74 7.48 4.45
N GLY A 118 -14.96 8.54 4.32
CA GLY A 118 -13.95 8.95 5.30
C GLY A 118 -12.53 8.38 5.06
N ASP A 119 -12.38 7.36 4.22
CA ASP A 119 -11.05 6.91 3.80
C ASP A 119 -10.41 7.92 2.82
N VAL A 120 -9.09 8.04 2.87
CA VAL A 120 -8.36 8.99 2.03
C VAL A 120 -7.58 8.26 0.96
N VAL A 121 -7.83 8.59 -0.31
CA VAL A 121 -7.06 8.06 -1.44
C VAL A 121 -6.01 9.09 -1.86
N LEU A 122 -4.74 8.75 -1.64
CA LEU A 122 -3.58 9.57 -2.01
C LEU A 122 -3.16 9.25 -3.44
N THR A 123 -2.93 10.28 -4.25
CA THR A 123 -2.37 10.10 -5.59
C THR A 123 -0.94 9.58 -5.50
N LYS A 124 -0.69 8.43 -6.12
CA LYS A 124 0.62 7.79 -6.11
C LYS A 124 1.50 8.32 -7.25
N TRP A 125 2.62 8.95 -6.88
CA TRP A 125 3.57 9.54 -7.83
C TRP A 125 4.91 8.80 -7.88
N ARG A 126 5.34 8.23 -6.77
CA ARG A 126 6.65 7.57 -6.60
C ARG A 126 6.48 6.31 -5.76
N TYR A 127 7.55 5.58 -5.50
CA TYR A 127 7.49 4.34 -4.70
C TYR A 127 6.99 4.59 -3.29
N SER A 128 7.50 5.62 -2.62
CA SER A 128 6.98 5.97 -1.31
C SER A 128 5.63 6.70 -1.39
N ALA A 129 4.74 6.36 -0.47
CA ALA A 129 3.46 7.03 -0.29
C ALA A 129 3.59 8.49 0.17
N PHE A 130 4.71 8.88 0.75
CA PHE A 130 4.98 10.26 1.19
C PHE A 130 5.38 11.20 0.05
N GLN A 131 5.90 10.65 -1.05
CA GLN A 131 6.45 11.47 -2.11
C GLN A 131 5.37 12.15 -2.95
N ARG A 132 5.39 13.49 -2.96
CA ARG A 132 4.44 14.36 -3.67
C ARG A 132 2.98 14.13 -3.22
N SER A 133 2.78 13.73 -1.95
CA SER A 133 1.48 13.57 -1.31
C SER A 133 1.42 14.36 0.01
N ASP A 134 0.25 14.46 0.57
CA ASP A 134 0.03 15.14 1.86
C ASP A 134 -0.06 14.16 3.05
N LEU A 135 0.37 12.90 2.89
CA LEU A 135 0.31 11.87 3.93
C LEU A 135 0.97 12.33 5.24
N ASP A 136 2.17 12.89 5.18
CA ASP A 136 2.91 13.40 6.35
C ASP A 136 2.11 14.48 7.10
N THR A 137 1.57 15.44 6.36
CA THR A 137 0.74 16.51 6.93
C THR A 137 -0.52 15.97 7.58
N ARG A 138 -1.18 15.00 6.94
CA ARG A 138 -2.39 14.36 7.48
C ARG A 138 -2.09 13.57 8.75
N MET A 139 -1.03 12.78 8.77
CA MET A 139 -0.62 12.04 9.96
C MET A 139 -0.33 12.97 11.13
N LYS A 140 0.40 14.07 10.91
CA LYS A 140 0.68 15.08 11.93
C LYS A 140 -0.60 15.76 12.44
N THR A 141 -1.49 16.16 11.53
CA THR A 141 -2.79 16.78 11.88
C THR A 141 -3.64 15.84 12.74
N LEU A 142 -3.65 14.55 12.40
CA LEU A 142 -4.37 13.51 13.13
C LEU A 142 -3.61 13.02 14.36
N LYS A 143 -2.41 13.54 14.64
CA LYS A 143 -1.53 13.12 15.73
C LYS A 143 -1.21 11.62 15.68
N ARG A 144 -0.92 11.11 14.47
CA ARG A 144 -0.57 9.71 14.22
C ARG A 144 0.91 9.60 13.89
N ASP A 145 1.63 8.77 14.62
CA ASP A 145 3.08 8.53 14.47
C ASP A 145 3.42 7.04 14.35
N GLN A 146 2.42 6.21 14.11
CA GLN A 146 2.55 4.79 13.75
C GLN A 146 1.84 4.53 12.43
N LEU A 147 2.51 3.84 11.49
CA LEU A 147 1.96 3.54 10.17
C LEU A 147 1.96 2.04 9.92
N ILE A 148 0.77 1.44 9.88
CA ILE A 148 0.58 0.05 9.44
C ILE A 148 0.57 0.06 7.93
N ILE A 149 1.46 -0.71 7.29
CA ILE A 149 1.62 -0.75 5.84
C ILE A 149 1.26 -2.13 5.33
N VAL A 150 0.26 -2.19 4.46
CA VAL A 150 -0.22 -3.42 3.79
C VAL A 150 -0.34 -3.18 2.29
N GLY A 151 -0.37 -4.24 1.50
CA GLY A 151 -0.59 -4.16 0.04
C GLY A 151 0.61 -4.56 -0.78
N VAL A 152 0.73 -4.01 -1.98
CA VAL A 152 1.71 -4.42 -2.98
C VAL A 152 2.55 -3.25 -3.52
N TYR A 153 3.81 -3.46 -3.93
CA TYR A 153 4.58 -4.69 -3.74
C TYR A 153 5.46 -4.51 -2.52
N ALA A 154 5.61 -5.56 -1.70
CA ALA A 154 6.30 -5.48 -0.41
C ALA A 154 7.73 -4.93 -0.53
N HIS A 155 8.49 -5.41 -1.54
CA HIS A 155 9.92 -5.08 -1.76
C HIS A 155 10.15 -3.75 -2.51
N ILE A 156 9.11 -3.04 -2.93
CA ILE A 156 9.23 -1.74 -3.62
C ILE A 156 8.47 -0.68 -2.82
N GLY A 157 7.18 -0.47 -3.12
CA GLY A 157 6.43 0.65 -2.57
C GLY A 157 6.23 0.54 -1.06
N CYS A 158 5.89 -0.64 -0.54
CA CYS A 158 5.70 -0.82 0.90
C CYS A 158 7.01 -0.61 1.66
N MET A 159 8.10 -1.27 1.24
CA MET A 159 9.41 -1.13 1.89
C MET A 159 9.92 0.31 1.84
N ILE A 160 9.88 0.97 0.68
CA ILE A 160 10.38 2.35 0.56
C ILE A 160 9.52 3.32 1.37
N THR A 161 8.21 3.09 1.45
CA THR A 161 7.33 3.86 2.34
C THR A 161 7.71 3.65 3.81
N ALA A 162 8.00 2.41 4.22
CA ALA A 162 8.42 2.11 5.59
C ALA A 162 9.76 2.79 5.94
N VAL A 163 10.72 2.77 5.03
CA VAL A 163 12.02 3.46 5.20
C VAL A 163 11.81 4.97 5.33
N GLU A 164 10.97 5.58 4.48
CA GLU A 164 10.70 7.02 4.57
C GLU A 164 9.91 7.39 5.82
N ALA A 165 8.95 6.55 6.26
CA ALA A 165 8.26 6.71 7.53
C ALA A 165 9.24 6.77 8.70
N PHE A 166 10.17 5.82 8.77
CA PHE A 166 11.23 5.79 9.79
C PHE A 166 12.08 7.06 9.79
N MET A 167 12.47 7.57 8.61
CA MET A 167 13.22 8.82 8.49
C MET A 167 12.43 10.08 8.89
N LYS A 168 11.11 9.95 9.05
CA LYS A 168 10.19 11.01 9.52
C LYS A 168 9.75 10.82 10.97
N ASP A 169 10.43 9.96 11.72
CA ASP A 169 10.08 9.59 13.11
C ASP A 169 8.68 8.97 13.24
N ILE A 170 8.17 8.34 12.17
CA ILE A 170 6.94 7.56 12.17
C ILE A 170 7.32 6.08 12.27
N GLN A 171 6.80 5.37 13.27
CA GLN A 171 7.06 3.94 13.48
C GLN A 171 6.36 3.09 12.41
N PRO A 172 7.07 2.46 11.45
CA PRO A 172 6.45 1.62 10.45
C PRO A 172 6.20 0.20 10.97
N PHE A 173 5.00 -0.31 10.72
CA PHE A 173 4.60 -1.69 10.95
C PHE A 173 4.27 -2.31 9.59
N MET A 174 5.23 -3.00 8.98
CA MET A 174 4.98 -3.78 7.78
C MET A 174 4.30 -5.10 8.15
N VAL A 175 3.16 -5.37 7.52
CA VAL A 175 2.42 -6.62 7.70
C VAL A 175 2.79 -7.54 6.55
N GLY A 176 3.27 -8.73 6.87
CA GLY A 176 3.62 -9.79 5.93
C GLY A 176 2.61 -10.91 5.87
#